data_de7fc5d67d8dd85d2fb5a48b18555b83
#
_entry.id   de7fc5d67d8dd85d2fb5a48b18555b83
#
_cell.length_a   1.000
_cell.length_b   1.000
_cell.length_c   1.000
_cell.angle_alpha   90.00
_cell.angle_beta   90.00
_cell.angle_gamma   90.00
#
_symmetry.space_group_name_H-M   'P 1'
#
loop_
_entity.id
_entity.type
_entity.pdbx_description
1 polymer ?
#
loop_
_entity_poly.entity_id
_entity_poly.type
_entity_poly.pdbx_seq_one_letter_code
_entity_poly.pdbx_strand_id
1 'polypeptide(L)'
;MIDNQYMIVFNFSKPYGNLVFRNFPQKYALRFLLALILLPLAMGSVHPLPPQKILHPDDWAYDALAILSREQGRVFFADSRITVSQMESFLAEIDTASLSESALEIYDRLAAYLNSNFWLGFQSDALSGGLDVILQPEFFYKTNEYNPWIYDDHSRNHPVQLPWGFSLGPWISAEMDLYLGQNEYASSLHHNFTNVPWDPVAQTDIHFPKRAFVSTGLPVGETSGFNIAIGLGDNFFGKTRTGSIIVSEYLERTVYAQATVYSPVFKYTAQILQYEVNKYHYMHYLQVRPHRKISVSLAEGVMVNGPLELRFMNPFTIFHSYESYKTYTSYNQDLGHKVNEGWDELDELWDKDPVTGEDIYDRTYDPNNHSRIGSYFGVKIEYQPVPYLRLYGLFVMDQFNLPMKKTHWMDTLYPDAAGFQAGAEFSFPANGGYWEFGLEGVYTYPYLYIMWDKGWSFYKEVPELDNYTLRYWTGSPFGPDTIAGAFWAGFRAADIWYGGLSFEFSARGERSEISIFDQDIDINNTYRPNHEVYDVTVPPTGVAIFSYTLSLRGEYNPYRWFNVAIQPGYRVNVNAKHEEGRIEHGFEAALSLRVKFPVKAH
;
A
#
# COMPACT_ATOMS: atom_id res chain seq x y z
N MET A 1 42.54 -17.84 -30.33
CA MET A 1 41.79 -18.85 -29.58
C MET A 1 40.85 -18.10 -28.70
N ILE A 2 39.61 -18.19 -29.04
CA ILE A 2 38.48 -17.52 -28.47
C ILE A 2 37.96 -18.45 -27.36
N ASP A 3 37.83 -17.97 -26.17
CA ASP A 3 36.84 -18.45 -25.22
C ASP A 3 36.70 -17.46 -24.06
N ASN A 4 35.68 -16.63 -24.14
CA ASN A 4 35.12 -15.93 -22.96
C ASN A 4 33.61 -16.15 -22.98
N GLN A 5 33.18 -17.22 -22.34
CA GLN A 5 31.79 -17.43 -21.98
C GLN A 5 31.39 -16.38 -20.95
N TYR A 6 30.45 -15.54 -21.30
CA TYR A 6 29.81 -14.61 -20.35
C TYR A 6 28.78 -15.40 -19.56
N MET A 7 29.12 -15.70 -18.32
CA MET A 7 28.19 -16.30 -17.36
C MET A 7 27.56 -15.19 -16.53
N ILE A 8 26.27 -14.99 -16.67
CA ILE A 8 25.50 -14.15 -15.75
C ILE A 8 25.31 -14.99 -14.49
N VAL A 9 26.04 -14.66 -13.44
CA VAL A 9 25.90 -15.31 -12.15
C VAL A 9 24.94 -14.48 -11.31
N PHE A 10 23.73 -15.00 -11.11
CA PHE A 10 22.84 -14.48 -10.08
C PHE A 10 23.30 -14.99 -8.72
N ASN A 11 23.85 -14.10 -7.91
CA ASN A 11 24.23 -14.46 -6.56
C ASN A 11 23.07 -14.09 -5.60
N PHE A 12 22.22 -15.06 -5.31
CA PHE A 12 21.05 -14.93 -4.44
C PHE A 12 21.40 -14.99 -2.91
N SER A 13 22.66 -14.94 -2.56
CA SER A 13 23.09 -15.10 -1.16
C SER A 13 23.02 -13.81 -0.31
N LYS A 14 22.58 -12.70 -0.88
CA LYS A 14 22.27 -11.46 -0.15
C LYS A 14 20.83 -11.05 -0.44
N PRO A 15 20.05 -10.63 0.57
CA PRO A 15 18.62 -10.32 0.41
C PRO A 15 18.30 -9.18 -0.57
N TYR A 16 19.30 -8.41 -0.99
CA TYR A 16 19.17 -7.40 -2.04
C TYR A 16 20.37 -7.50 -2.96
N GLY A 17 20.19 -8.23 -4.06
CA GLY A 17 21.20 -8.33 -5.10
C GLY A 17 21.34 -7.02 -5.84
N ASN A 18 22.30 -6.20 -5.49
CA ASN A 18 22.77 -5.16 -6.39
C ASN A 18 23.29 -5.84 -7.64
N LEU A 19 22.66 -5.61 -8.78
CA LEU A 19 23.18 -5.98 -10.10
C LEU A 19 24.39 -5.07 -10.35
N VAL A 20 25.52 -5.42 -9.75
CA VAL A 20 26.78 -4.74 -10.05
C VAL A 20 27.23 -5.32 -11.38
N PHE A 21 27.06 -4.55 -12.45
CA PHE A 21 27.68 -4.83 -13.75
C PHE A 21 29.21 -4.63 -13.62
N ARG A 22 29.87 -5.54 -12.89
CA ARG A 22 31.33 -5.59 -12.91
C ARG A 22 31.77 -6.01 -14.31
N ASN A 23 32.39 -5.06 -15.02
CA ASN A 23 33.02 -5.23 -16.33
C ASN A 23 32.13 -5.13 -17.59
N PHE A 24 30.92 -4.55 -17.51
CA PHE A 24 30.28 -4.11 -18.75
C PHE A 24 30.99 -2.81 -19.20
N PRO A 25 31.70 -2.77 -20.34
CA PRO A 25 32.32 -1.52 -20.78
C PRO A 25 31.22 -0.47 -20.97
N GLN A 26 31.30 0.65 -20.26
CA GLN A 26 30.29 1.76 -20.28
C GLN A 26 29.81 2.13 -21.69
N LYS A 27 30.70 2.00 -22.68
CA LYS A 27 30.38 2.22 -24.11
C LYS A 27 29.32 1.28 -24.67
N TYR A 28 29.13 0.08 -24.11
CA TYR A 28 28.09 -0.88 -24.56
C TYR A 28 26.78 -0.66 -23.81
N ALA A 29 26.81 -0.30 -22.52
CA ALA A 29 25.63 0.11 -21.77
C ALA A 29 24.98 1.34 -22.42
N LEU A 30 25.79 2.36 -22.76
CA LEU A 30 25.32 3.54 -23.47
C LEU A 30 24.81 3.20 -24.89
N ARG A 31 25.45 2.30 -25.61
CA ARG A 31 24.99 1.85 -26.94
C ARG A 31 23.72 1.00 -26.85
N PHE A 32 23.57 0.18 -25.82
CA PHE A 32 22.35 -0.58 -25.57
C PHE A 32 21.20 0.34 -25.19
N LEU A 33 21.46 1.32 -24.33
CA LEU A 33 20.50 2.38 -23.98
C LEU A 33 20.13 3.22 -25.20
N LEU A 34 21.12 3.63 -26.00
CA LEU A 34 20.90 4.35 -27.27
C LEU A 34 20.15 3.49 -28.30
N ALA A 35 20.39 2.18 -28.37
CA ALA A 35 19.65 1.29 -29.23
C ALA A 35 18.20 1.12 -28.77
N LEU A 36 17.95 1.01 -27.46
CA LEU A 36 16.61 1.03 -26.88
C LEU A 36 15.88 2.37 -27.13
N ILE A 37 16.61 3.48 -27.10
CA ILE A 37 16.08 4.82 -27.38
C ILE A 37 15.85 5.05 -28.89
N LEU A 38 16.69 4.48 -29.75
CA LEU A 38 16.64 4.72 -31.21
C LEU A 38 15.73 3.74 -31.98
N LEU A 39 15.40 2.57 -31.41
CA LEU A 39 14.54 1.59 -32.08
C LEU A 39 13.11 2.08 -32.34
N PRO A 40 12.50 2.93 -31.49
CA PRO A 40 11.11 3.38 -31.65
C PRO A 40 10.95 4.67 -32.48
N LEU A 41 12.01 5.29 -32.97
CA LEU A 41 11.93 6.61 -33.65
C LEU A 41 11.15 6.62 -34.98
N ALA A 42 10.60 5.48 -35.41
CA ALA A 42 10.06 5.33 -36.75
C ALA A 42 8.51 5.30 -36.88
N MET A 43 7.75 5.23 -35.78
CA MET A 43 6.28 5.05 -35.93
C MET A 43 5.48 5.90 -34.93
N GLY A 44 4.98 7.01 -35.37
CA GLY A 44 4.06 7.85 -34.61
C GLY A 44 2.61 7.56 -34.93
N SER A 45 1.91 6.83 -34.07
CA SER A 45 0.45 6.83 -34.01
C SER A 45 0.00 6.82 -32.54
N VAL A 46 -1.01 7.62 -32.23
CA VAL A 46 -1.62 7.64 -30.90
C VAL A 46 -2.56 6.45 -30.78
N HIS A 47 -2.38 5.64 -29.76
CA HIS A 47 -3.21 4.46 -29.51
C HIS A 47 -3.66 4.42 -28.05
N PRO A 48 -4.83 3.83 -27.74
CA PRO A 48 -5.35 3.73 -26.39
C PRO A 48 -4.40 2.92 -25.48
N LEU A 49 -4.45 3.21 -24.20
CA LEU A 49 -3.75 2.38 -23.20
C LEU A 49 -4.26 0.93 -23.28
N PRO A 50 -3.39 -0.06 -23.04
CA PRO A 50 -3.82 -1.46 -23.06
C PRO A 50 -4.93 -1.71 -22.03
N PRO A 51 -6.02 -2.39 -22.37
CA PRO A 51 -7.15 -2.64 -21.47
C PRO A 51 -6.75 -3.33 -20.15
N GLN A 52 -5.72 -4.16 -20.16
CA GLN A 52 -5.23 -4.89 -18.98
C GLN A 52 -4.13 -4.14 -18.22
N LYS A 53 -3.76 -2.93 -18.64
CA LYS A 53 -2.85 -2.08 -17.88
C LYS A 53 -3.45 -1.77 -16.51
N ILE A 54 -2.66 -1.99 -15.44
CA ILE A 54 -3.04 -1.65 -14.07
C ILE A 54 -2.70 -0.17 -13.83
N LEU A 55 -3.69 0.60 -13.39
CA LEU A 55 -3.51 1.99 -12.99
C LEU A 55 -2.87 2.06 -11.60
N HIS A 56 -1.95 3.00 -11.43
CA HIS A 56 -1.31 3.24 -10.14
C HIS A 56 -2.27 3.93 -9.16
N PRO A 57 -2.20 3.65 -7.84
CA PRO A 57 -3.07 4.30 -6.85
C PRO A 57 -2.93 5.83 -6.81
N ASP A 58 -1.73 6.36 -7.15
CA ASP A 58 -1.47 7.79 -7.23
C ASP A 58 -1.76 8.38 -8.61
N ASP A 59 -2.30 7.58 -9.52
CA ASP A 59 -2.68 8.07 -10.83
C ASP A 59 -3.83 9.07 -10.71
N TRP A 60 -3.71 10.21 -11.36
CA TRP A 60 -4.75 11.23 -11.43
C TRP A 60 -6.12 10.67 -11.83
N ALA A 61 -6.17 9.58 -12.55
CA ALA A 61 -7.40 8.90 -12.95
C ALA A 61 -8.30 8.52 -11.77
N TYR A 62 -7.74 8.17 -10.61
CA TYR A 62 -8.52 7.88 -9.40
C TYR A 62 -9.16 9.14 -8.82
N ASP A 63 -8.45 10.26 -8.78
CA ASP A 63 -8.96 11.55 -8.30
C ASP A 63 -10.07 12.06 -9.24
N ALA A 64 -9.85 11.97 -10.54
CA ALA A 64 -10.84 12.31 -11.56
C ALA A 64 -12.12 11.48 -11.40
N LEU A 65 -11.98 10.16 -11.27
CA LEU A 65 -13.13 9.27 -11.05
C LEU A 65 -13.85 9.60 -9.74
N ALA A 66 -13.13 9.93 -8.67
CA ALA A 66 -13.73 10.29 -7.38
C ALA A 66 -14.56 11.58 -7.47
N ILE A 67 -14.13 12.59 -8.23
CA ILE A 67 -14.90 13.81 -8.49
C ILE A 67 -16.17 13.47 -9.30
N LEU A 68 -16.03 12.74 -10.40
CA LEU A 68 -17.15 12.32 -11.25
C LEU A 68 -18.17 11.46 -10.48
N SER A 69 -17.68 10.56 -9.63
CA SER A 69 -18.47 9.74 -8.71
C SER A 69 -19.33 10.61 -7.79
N ARG A 70 -18.72 11.60 -7.12
CA ARG A 70 -19.42 12.50 -6.21
C ARG A 70 -20.46 13.37 -6.95
N GLU A 71 -20.12 13.87 -8.12
CA GLU A 71 -21.07 14.67 -8.91
C GLU A 71 -22.30 13.87 -9.33
N GLN A 72 -22.10 12.64 -9.79
CA GLN A 72 -23.19 11.73 -10.16
C GLN A 72 -23.97 11.17 -8.95
N GLY A 73 -23.47 11.34 -7.71
CA GLY A 73 -24.03 10.69 -6.54
C GLY A 73 -24.02 9.16 -6.69
N ARG A 74 -22.92 8.61 -7.20
CA ARG A 74 -22.78 7.20 -7.57
C ARG A 74 -21.44 6.63 -7.08
N VAL A 75 -21.46 5.45 -6.47
CA VAL A 75 -20.26 4.77 -5.98
C VAL A 75 -19.69 3.85 -7.07
N PHE A 76 -18.35 3.86 -7.23
CA PHE A 76 -17.61 2.93 -8.09
C PHE A 76 -16.67 2.06 -7.27
N PHE A 77 -16.32 0.87 -7.77
CA PHE A 77 -15.40 -0.07 -7.10
C PHE A 77 -13.92 0.29 -7.34
N ALA A 78 -13.52 1.50 -6.95
CA ALA A 78 -12.16 2.00 -7.09
C ALA A 78 -11.31 1.87 -5.81
N ASP A 79 -11.77 1.08 -4.85
CA ASP A 79 -11.13 0.89 -3.54
C ASP A 79 -9.91 -0.03 -3.55
N SER A 80 -9.59 -0.60 -4.69
CA SER A 80 -8.44 -1.46 -4.90
C SER A 80 -7.89 -1.20 -6.29
N ARG A 81 -6.80 -1.84 -6.66
CA ARG A 81 -6.26 -1.71 -8.01
C ARG A 81 -7.31 -1.97 -9.08
N ILE A 82 -7.31 -1.13 -10.09
CA ILE A 82 -8.17 -1.25 -11.27
C ILE A 82 -7.34 -1.26 -12.54
N THR A 83 -7.86 -1.90 -13.56
CA THR A 83 -7.31 -1.86 -14.91
C THR A 83 -7.91 -0.71 -15.72
N VAL A 84 -7.27 -0.37 -16.83
CA VAL A 84 -7.84 0.58 -17.81
C VAL A 84 -9.24 0.16 -18.22
N SER A 85 -9.46 -1.12 -18.53
CA SER A 85 -10.76 -1.67 -18.87
C SER A 85 -11.83 -1.46 -17.78
N GLN A 86 -11.46 -1.58 -16.48
CA GLN A 86 -12.36 -1.25 -15.38
C GLN A 86 -12.67 0.26 -15.31
N MET A 87 -11.67 1.12 -15.53
CA MET A 87 -11.88 2.56 -15.57
C MET A 87 -12.81 2.94 -16.70
N GLU A 88 -12.62 2.37 -17.88
CA GLU A 88 -13.53 2.56 -19.04
C GLU A 88 -14.95 2.11 -18.73
N SER A 89 -15.11 0.97 -18.02
CA SER A 89 -16.43 0.50 -17.60
C SER A 89 -17.13 1.46 -16.65
N PHE A 90 -16.38 2.13 -15.76
CA PHE A 90 -16.93 3.16 -14.87
C PHE A 90 -17.33 4.41 -15.66
N LEU A 91 -16.52 4.84 -16.62
CA LEU A 91 -16.86 5.96 -17.49
C LEU A 91 -18.11 5.70 -18.33
N ALA A 92 -18.31 4.47 -18.81
CA ALA A 92 -19.51 4.08 -19.54
C ALA A 92 -20.80 4.15 -18.68
N GLU A 93 -20.68 4.11 -17.35
CA GLU A 93 -21.82 4.27 -16.44
C GLU A 93 -22.15 5.74 -16.13
N ILE A 94 -21.32 6.70 -16.52
CA ILE A 94 -21.51 8.13 -16.23
C ILE A 94 -22.45 8.75 -17.28
N ASP A 95 -23.48 9.42 -16.79
CA ASP A 95 -24.37 10.23 -17.64
C ASP A 95 -23.74 11.60 -17.87
N THR A 96 -23.06 11.75 -19.01
CA THR A 96 -22.38 12.99 -19.39
C THR A 96 -23.32 14.18 -19.58
N ALA A 97 -24.59 13.94 -19.89
CA ALA A 97 -25.56 15.02 -20.08
C ALA A 97 -25.96 15.70 -18.75
N SER A 98 -25.73 15.04 -17.63
CA SER A 98 -26.04 15.57 -16.30
C SER A 98 -24.81 16.18 -15.59
N LEU A 99 -23.62 16.15 -16.21
CA LEU A 99 -22.40 16.72 -15.64
C LEU A 99 -22.41 18.26 -15.77
N SER A 100 -21.80 18.91 -14.77
CA SER A 100 -21.41 20.32 -14.89
C SER A 100 -20.30 20.48 -15.94
N GLU A 101 -20.12 21.72 -16.42
CA GLU A 101 -19.05 22.05 -17.39
C GLU A 101 -17.65 21.60 -16.87
N SER A 102 -17.37 21.87 -15.59
CA SER A 102 -16.10 21.45 -14.96
C SER A 102 -15.95 19.92 -14.87
N ALA A 103 -17.04 19.18 -14.62
CA ALA A 103 -17.00 17.71 -14.59
C ALA A 103 -16.85 17.14 -16.00
N LEU A 104 -17.51 17.74 -16.98
CA LEU A 104 -17.37 17.32 -18.37
C LEU A 104 -15.92 17.50 -18.85
N GLU A 105 -15.24 18.60 -18.47
CA GLU A 105 -13.82 18.77 -18.76
C GLU A 105 -12.96 17.67 -18.12
N ILE A 106 -13.23 17.31 -16.85
CA ILE A 106 -12.52 16.21 -16.16
C ILE A 106 -12.78 14.88 -16.87
N TYR A 107 -14.03 14.61 -17.26
CA TYR A 107 -14.41 13.40 -17.99
C TYR A 107 -13.67 13.30 -19.33
N ASP A 108 -13.66 14.37 -20.12
CA ASP A 108 -12.98 14.41 -21.42
C ASP A 108 -11.47 14.24 -21.28
N ARG A 109 -10.86 14.85 -20.25
CA ARG A 109 -9.44 14.68 -19.95
C ARG A 109 -9.12 13.27 -19.50
N LEU A 110 -9.96 12.64 -18.67
CA LEU A 110 -9.79 11.26 -18.25
C LEU A 110 -9.93 10.31 -19.43
N ALA A 111 -10.92 10.48 -20.29
CA ALA A 111 -11.08 9.72 -21.52
C ALA A 111 -9.87 9.89 -22.46
N ALA A 112 -9.36 11.12 -22.61
CA ALA A 112 -8.16 11.39 -23.39
C ALA A 112 -6.89 10.79 -22.76
N TYR A 113 -6.81 10.71 -21.42
CA TYR A 113 -5.72 10.05 -20.72
C TYR A 113 -5.71 8.56 -21.00
N LEU A 114 -6.84 7.87 -20.91
CA LEU A 114 -6.95 6.44 -21.23
C LEU A 114 -6.64 6.13 -22.71
N ASN A 115 -6.77 7.12 -23.59
CA ASN A 115 -6.35 7.04 -24.98
C ASN A 115 -4.92 7.53 -25.23
N SER A 116 -4.13 7.83 -24.19
CA SER A 116 -2.74 8.25 -24.33
C SER A 116 -1.79 7.04 -24.49
N ASN A 117 -0.61 7.29 -25.07
CA ASN A 117 0.39 6.24 -25.26
C ASN A 117 1.78 6.72 -24.81
N PHE A 118 2.74 5.77 -24.76
CA PHE A 118 4.14 6.05 -24.55
C PHE A 118 4.70 7.01 -25.61
N TRP A 119 5.71 7.73 -25.23
CA TRP A 119 6.40 8.66 -26.14
C TRP A 119 7.08 7.96 -27.30
N LEU A 120 7.99 7.03 -26.99
CA LEU A 120 8.65 6.21 -27.96
C LEU A 120 7.88 4.90 -28.04
N GLY A 121 6.94 4.82 -28.94
CA GLY A 121 6.06 3.67 -29.08
C GLY A 121 6.09 3.04 -30.46
N PHE A 122 5.75 1.78 -30.51
CA PHE A 122 5.44 1.04 -31.71
C PHE A 122 4.10 0.33 -31.57
N GLN A 123 3.45 0.09 -32.69
CA GLN A 123 2.22 -0.69 -32.72
C GLN A 123 2.11 -1.48 -34.01
N SER A 124 1.63 -2.69 -33.86
CA SER A 124 1.11 -3.55 -34.91
C SER A 124 -0.29 -4.05 -34.48
N ASP A 125 -0.95 -4.82 -35.34
CA ASP A 125 -2.27 -5.38 -35.04
C ASP A 125 -2.30 -6.24 -33.76
N ALA A 126 -1.20 -6.89 -33.44
CA ALA A 126 -1.10 -7.82 -32.32
C ALA A 126 -0.24 -7.32 -31.16
N LEU A 127 0.72 -6.47 -31.41
CA LEU A 127 1.74 -6.06 -30.43
C LEU A 127 1.89 -4.55 -30.40
N SER A 128 1.82 -3.96 -29.22
CA SER A 128 2.18 -2.57 -29.00
C SER A 128 3.12 -2.44 -27.80
N GLY A 129 3.91 -1.39 -27.77
CA GLY A 129 4.78 -1.12 -26.65
C GLY A 129 5.47 0.22 -26.78
N GLY A 130 6.16 0.62 -25.72
CA GLY A 130 6.85 1.89 -25.73
C GLY A 130 7.62 2.19 -24.45
N LEU A 131 8.24 3.35 -24.46
CA LEU A 131 9.08 3.89 -23.41
C LEU A 131 8.77 5.37 -23.23
N ASP A 132 8.62 5.81 -21.99
CA ASP A 132 8.66 7.23 -21.61
C ASP A 132 10.01 7.55 -20.97
N VAL A 133 10.40 8.81 -21.04
CA VAL A 133 11.54 9.34 -20.30
C VAL A 133 11.04 10.48 -19.43
N ILE A 134 11.23 10.36 -18.12
CA ILE A 134 10.80 11.35 -17.14
C ILE A 134 12.03 11.82 -16.37
N LEU A 135 12.23 13.14 -16.31
CA LEU A 135 13.19 13.77 -15.42
C LEU A 135 12.42 14.41 -14.28
N GLN A 136 12.79 14.06 -13.03
CA GLN A 136 12.09 14.54 -11.85
C GLN A 136 13.08 14.88 -10.72
N PRO A 137 13.79 16.03 -10.80
CA PRO A 137 14.56 16.53 -9.67
C PRO A 137 13.64 16.93 -8.52
N GLU A 138 14.03 16.55 -7.30
CA GLU A 138 13.33 16.85 -6.06
C GLU A 138 14.27 17.42 -5.03
N PHE A 139 13.77 18.35 -4.22
CA PHE A 139 14.51 19.05 -3.18
C PHE A 139 13.69 19.04 -1.90
N PHE A 140 14.31 18.59 -0.81
CA PHE A 140 13.70 18.45 0.50
C PHE A 140 14.48 19.26 1.52
N TYR A 141 13.79 20.14 2.21
CA TYR A 141 14.36 20.98 3.26
C TYR A 141 13.56 20.87 4.56
N LYS A 142 14.24 20.72 5.68
CA LYS A 142 13.66 20.77 7.01
C LYS A 142 14.56 21.48 8.01
N THR A 143 13.94 22.04 9.04
CA THR A 143 14.63 22.75 10.13
C THR A 143 14.89 21.87 11.35
N ASN A 144 14.21 20.74 11.48
CA ASN A 144 14.37 19.79 12.57
C ASN A 144 14.58 18.38 12.02
N GLU A 145 15.77 17.83 12.20
CA GLU A 145 16.17 16.51 11.71
C GLU A 145 15.43 15.34 12.40
N TYR A 146 14.92 15.56 13.61
CA TYR A 146 14.23 14.51 14.37
C TYR A 146 12.75 14.35 13.98
N ASN A 147 12.16 15.33 13.32
CA ASN A 147 10.80 15.19 12.82
C ASN A 147 10.75 14.32 11.58
N PRO A 148 9.83 13.34 11.49
CA PRO A 148 9.59 12.64 10.22
C PRO A 148 9.11 13.62 9.15
N TRP A 149 9.36 13.31 7.89
CA TRP A 149 8.91 14.15 6.78
C TRP A 149 7.38 14.18 6.69
N ILE A 150 6.80 15.35 6.45
CA ILE A 150 5.38 15.53 6.11
C ILE A 150 5.14 15.05 4.66
N TYR A 151 6.06 15.41 3.75
CA TYR A 151 6.08 14.85 2.41
C TYR A 151 6.49 13.39 2.52
N ASP A 152 5.67 12.52 1.98
CA ASP A 152 5.83 11.08 2.13
C ASP A 152 7.18 10.60 1.57
N ASP A 153 7.96 9.93 2.39
CA ASP A 153 9.24 9.33 2.01
C ASP A 153 9.07 8.28 0.93
N HIS A 154 7.91 7.63 0.88
CA HIS A 154 7.60 6.56 -0.05
C HIS A 154 7.32 7.09 -1.46
N SER A 155 6.85 8.32 -1.55
CA SER A 155 6.57 8.98 -2.83
C SER A 155 7.80 9.63 -3.47
N ARG A 156 8.97 9.56 -2.82
CA ARG A 156 10.21 10.10 -3.38
C ARG A 156 10.57 9.44 -4.70
N ASN A 157 10.78 10.27 -5.69
CA ASN A 157 11.05 9.82 -7.03
C ASN A 157 12.55 9.80 -7.32
N HIS A 158 12.96 8.92 -8.21
CA HIS A 158 14.30 9.00 -8.77
C HIS A 158 14.38 10.13 -9.80
N PRO A 159 15.55 10.78 -9.96
CA PRO A 159 15.70 11.92 -10.85
C PRO A 159 15.48 11.56 -12.31
N VAL A 160 15.69 10.31 -12.69
CA VAL A 160 15.44 9.80 -14.03
C VAL A 160 14.60 8.54 -13.93
N GLN A 161 13.45 8.55 -14.61
CA GLN A 161 12.54 7.41 -14.67
C GLN A 161 12.33 7.01 -16.13
N LEU A 162 12.33 5.73 -16.38
CA LEU A 162 12.19 5.12 -17.69
C LEU A 162 11.05 4.08 -17.67
N PRO A 163 9.78 4.52 -17.50
CA PRO A 163 8.66 3.60 -17.59
C PRO A 163 8.53 3.06 -19.01
N TRP A 164 8.46 1.75 -19.12
CA TRP A 164 8.24 1.07 -20.36
C TRP A 164 7.22 -0.05 -20.21
N GLY A 165 6.56 -0.37 -21.31
CA GLY A 165 5.57 -1.40 -21.33
C GLY A 165 5.31 -1.94 -22.70
N PHE A 166 4.64 -3.08 -22.73
CA PHE A 166 4.12 -3.65 -23.95
C PHE A 166 2.78 -4.34 -23.72
N SER A 167 2.03 -4.53 -24.79
CA SER A 167 0.79 -5.29 -24.77
C SER A 167 0.68 -6.23 -25.97
N LEU A 168 0.04 -7.36 -25.74
CA LEU A 168 -0.33 -8.30 -26.78
C LEU A 168 -1.85 -8.24 -26.96
N GLY A 169 -2.28 -7.50 -27.95
CA GLY A 169 -3.69 -7.20 -28.17
C GLY A 169 -4.35 -6.62 -26.91
N PRO A 170 -5.64 -6.88 -26.71
CA PRO A 170 -6.36 -6.43 -25.52
C PRO A 170 -6.19 -7.36 -24.31
N TRP A 171 -5.44 -8.45 -24.43
CA TRP A 171 -5.43 -9.54 -23.45
C TRP A 171 -4.30 -9.46 -22.44
N ILE A 172 -3.12 -9.00 -22.85
CA ILE A 172 -1.92 -8.98 -22.01
C ILE A 172 -1.36 -7.57 -21.98
N SER A 173 -0.99 -7.11 -20.80
CA SER A 173 -0.21 -5.90 -20.57
C SER A 173 0.94 -6.20 -19.61
N ALA A 174 2.11 -5.68 -19.90
CA ALA A 174 3.24 -5.72 -19.00
C ALA A 174 3.89 -4.35 -18.95
N GLU A 175 4.19 -3.88 -17.75
CA GLU A 175 4.89 -2.62 -17.53
C GLU A 175 5.98 -2.78 -16.48
N MET A 176 7.01 -1.96 -16.60
CA MET A 176 8.06 -1.83 -15.62
C MET A 176 8.60 -0.41 -15.63
N ASP A 177 8.83 0.12 -14.43
CA ASP A 177 9.47 1.40 -14.24
C ASP A 177 10.94 1.18 -13.87
N LEU A 178 11.85 1.47 -14.78
CA LEU A 178 13.27 1.53 -14.48
C LEU A 178 13.63 2.92 -13.96
N TYR A 179 14.54 2.97 -13.00
CA TYR A 179 14.98 4.20 -12.37
C TYR A 179 16.50 4.32 -12.41
N LEU A 180 16.97 5.56 -12.62
CA LEU A 180 18.37 5.91 -12.47
C LEU A 180 18.49 7.01 -11.41
N GLY A 181 19.40 6.86 -10.46
CA GLY A 181 19.60 7.87 -9.43
C GLY A 181 20.41 7.38 -8.25
N GLN A 182 20.38 8.15 -7.19
CA GLN A 182 21.07 7.83 -5.94
C GLN A 182 20.31 6.79 -5.13
N ASN A 183 21.04 5.90 -4.47
CA ASN A 183 20.50 4.88 -3.55
C ASN A 183 20.70 5.31 -2.09
N GLU A 184 20.19 6.50 -1.72
CA GLU A 184 20.39 7.07 -0.37
C GLU A 184 19.09 7.24 0.40
N TYR A 185 18.20 6.27 0.35
CA TYR A 185 16.90 6.38 1.02
C TYR A 185 17.01 6.54 2.54
N ALA A 186 17.86 5.77 3.19
CA ALA A 186 17.96 5.77 4.64
C ALA A 186 18.61 7.03 5.19
N SER A 187 19.65 7.54 4.56
CA SER A 187 20.34 8.75 5.00
C SER A 187 19.50 10.02 4.86
N SER A 188 18.51 10.00 3.98
CA SER A 188 17.64 11.16 3.71
C SER A 188 16.51 11.36 4.73
N LEU A 189 16.25 10.40 5.62
CA LEU A 189 15.14 10.51 6.59
C LEU A 189 15.33 11.67 7.57
N HIS A 190 16.57 11.95 7.94
CA HIS A 190 16.90 12.92 8.98
C HIS A 190 17.58 14.18 8.45
N HIS A 191 17.89 14.27 7.17
CA HIS A 191 18.67 15.37 6.59
C HIS A 191 17.98 16.05 5.42
N ASN A 192 18.40 17.25 5.12
CA ASN A 192 18.06 17.91 3.87
C ASN A 192 18.56 17.05 2.71
N PHE A 193 17.74 16.86 1.70
CA PHE A 193 17.97 15.89 0.66
C PHE A 193 17.63 16.44 -0.73
N THR A 194 18.35 15.95 -1.71
CA THR A 194 17.97 16.04 -3.12
C THR A 194 18.23 14.70 -3.80
N ASN A 195 17.36 14.29 -4.70
CA ASN A 195 17.56 13.09 -5.51
C ASN A 195 18.53 13.34 -6.70
N VAL A 196 18.97 14.60 -6.91
CA VAL A 196 19.91 14.95 -7.99
C VAL A 196 21.32 14.58 -7.57
N PRO A 197 22.03 13.69 -8.29
CA PRO A 197 23.40 13.30 -7.95
C PRO A 197 24.38 14.45 -8.24
N TRP A 198 25.27 14.74 -7.26
CA TRP A 198 26.37 15.72 -7.46
C TRP A 198 27.48 15.14 -8.35
N ASP A 199 27.71 13.83 -8.22
CA ASP A 199 28.64 13.08 -9.07
C ASP A 199 27.85 11.99 -9.81
N PRO A 200 27.35 12.30 -11.02
CA PRO A 200 26.55 11.37 -11.80
C PRO A 200 27.26 10.05 -12.12
N VAL A 201 28.59 10.02 -12.12
CA VAL A 201 29.37 8.83 -12.44
C VAL A 201 29.49 7.88 -11.24
N ALA A 202 29.71 8.44 -10.05
CA ALA A 202 29.90 7.66 -8.83
C ALA A 202 28.60 7.33 -8.10
N GLN A 203 27.57 8.17 -8.23
CA GLN A 203 26.34 8.09 -7.43
C GLN A 203 25.12 7.60 -8.20
N THR A 204 25.22 7.42 -9.53
CA THR A 204 24.08 6.98 -10.32
C THR A 204 24.08 5.47 -10.48
N ASP A 205 23.10 4.82 -9.90
CA ASP A 205 22.83 3.40 -10.03
C ASP A 205 21.54 3.13 -10.80
N ILE A 206 21.44 1.94 -11.39
CA ILE A 206 20.17 1.42 -11.91
C ILE A 206 19.47 0.73 -10.75
N HIS A 207 18.30 1.24 -10.39
CA HIS A 207 17.49 0.67 -9.33
C HIS A 207 16.52 -0.36 -9.87
N PHE A 208 16.23 -1.38 -9.07
CA PHE A 208 15.11 -2.26 -9.32
C PHE A 208 13.82 -1.46 -9.36
N PRO A 209 12.89 -1.85 -10.25
CA PRO A 209 11.65 -1.11 -10.39
C PRO A 209 10.87 -1.10 -9.06
N LYS A 210 10.33 0.06 -8.70
CA LYS A 210 9.31 0.15 -7.65
C LYS A 210 8.02 -0.54 -8.10
N ARG A 211 7.79 -0.54 -9.41
CA ARG A 211 6.65 -1.14 -10.08
C ARG A 211 7.06 -1.97 -11.28
N ALA A 212 6.55 -3.20 -11.31
CA ALA A 212 6.62 -4.06 -12.50
C ALA A 212 5.46 -5.04 -12.44
N PHE A 213 4.74 -5.25 -13.52
CA PHE A 213 3.68 -6.24 -13.56
C PHE A 213 3.51 -6.86 -14.95
N VAL A 214 2.94 -8.04 -14.92
CA VAL A 214 2.30 -8.67 -16.07
C VAL A 214 0.86 -8.95 -15.71
N SER A 215 -0.07 -8.51 -16.51
CA SER A 215 -1.49 -8.73 -16.31
C SER A 215 -2.13 -9.30 -17.57
N THR A 216 -3.11 -10.16 -17.36
CA THR A 216 -3.93 -10.76 -18.41
C THR A 216 -5.38 -10.76 -18.01
N GLY A 217 -6.26 -10.69 -18.98
CA GLY A 217 -7.69 -10.70 -18.70
C GLY A 217 -8.50 -10.42 -19.96
N LEU A 218 -9.79 -10.29 -19.74
CA LEU A 218 -10.73 -10.04 -20.83
C LEU A 218 -11.90 -9.19 -20.31
N PRO A 219 -12.24 -8.07 -20.97
CA PRO A 219 -13.52 -7.43 -20.77
C PRO A 219 -14.63 -8.33 -21.33
N VAL A 220 -15.76 -8.39 -20.62
CA VAL A 220 -16.95 -9.15 -20.99
C VAL A 220 -18.10 -8.16 -21.13
N GLY A 221 -18.43 -7.80 -22.37
CA GLY A 221 -19.28 -6.67 -22.65
C GLY A 221 -18.59 -5.34 -22.28
N GLU A 222 -19.39 -4.31 -21.96
CA GLU A 222 -18.90 -2.95 -21.71
C GLU A 222 -18.52 -2.70 -20.23
N THR A 223 -19.09 -3.46 -19.30
CA THR A 223 -19.05 -3.14 -17.86
C THR A 223 -18.58 -4.26 -16.96
N SER A 224 -18.21 -5.40 -17.52
CA SER A 224 -17.77 -6.59 -16.76
C SER A 224 -16.46 -7.14 -17.29
N GLY A 225 -15.83 -8.01 -16.53
CA GLY A 225 -14.60 -8.67 -16.97
C GLY A 225 -13.87 -9.40 -15.88
N PHE A 226 -12.72 -9.91 -16.23
CA PHE A 226 -11.77 -10.47 -15.29
C PHE A 226 -10.35 -10.04 -15.63
N ASN A 227 -9.50 -10.05 -14.59
CA ASN A 227 -8.08 -9.76 -14.70
C ASN A 227 -7.28 -10.66 -13.76
N ILE A 228 -6.16 -11.14 -14.21
CA ILE A 228 -5.16 -11.84 -13.40
C ILE A 228 -3.85 -11.08 -13.57
N ALA A 229 -3.16 -10.79 -12.47
CA ALA A 229 -1.90 -10.08 -12.50
C ALA A 229 -0.91 -10.64 -11.50
N ILE A 230 0.37 -10.58 -11.89
CA ILE A 230 1.51 -10.86 -11.02
C ILE A 230 2.46 -9.68 -11.16
N GLY A 231 2.98 -9.18 -10.05
CA GLY A 231 3.86 -8.03 -10.12
C GLY A 231 4.44 -7.60 -8.78
N LEU A 232 5.09 -6.46 -8.84
CA LEU A 232 5.60 -5.67 -7.72
C LEU A 232 4.95 -4.30 -7.80
N GLY A 233 4.49 -3.74 -6.69
CA GLY A 233 3.91 -2.41 -6.63
C GLY A 233 3.06 -2.19 -5.38
N ASP A 234 2.35 -1.08 -5.36
CA ASP A 234 1.57 -0.66 -4.21
C ASP A 234 0.25 -1.41 -4.18
N ASN A 235 -0.13 -1.83 -2.98
CA ASN A 235 -1.35 -2.55 -2.72
C ASN A 235 -2.21 -1.75 -1.78
N PHE A 236 -3.51 -1.71 -2.05
CA PHE A 236 -4.44 -1.04 -1.16
C PHE A 236 -5.83 -1.66 -1.27
N PHE A 237 -6.58 -1.52 -0.19
CA PHE A 237 -7.99 -1.79 -0.14
C PHE A 237 -8.69 -0.77 0.77
N GLY A 238 -9.68 -0.06 0.22
CA GLY A 238 -10.42 0.96 0.95
C GLY A 238 -9.71 2.31 0.99
N LYS A 239 -9.16 2.78 -0.14
CA LYS A 239 -8.43 4.06 -0.22
C LYS A 239 -9.14 5.19 0.52
N THR A 240 -8.38 5.86 1.41
CA THR A 240 -8.83 6.99 2.24
C THR A 240 -7.78 8.10 2.22
N ARG A 241 -8.02 9.21 2.91
CA ARG A 241 -7.08 10.33 2.94
C ARG A 241 -5.84 10.05 3.78
N THR A 242 -6.00 9.43 4.95
CA THR A 242 -4.91 9.16 5.89
C THR A 242 -4.33 7.75 5.75
N GLY A 243 -4.75 6.98 4.76
CA GLY A 243 -4.42 5.57 4.59
C GLY A 243 -5.46 4.65 5.21
N SER A 244 -5.81 3.59 4.48
CA SER A 244 -6.82 2.63 4.92
C SER A 244 -6.38 1.85 6.15
N ILE A 245 -7.27 1.64 7.11
CA ILE A 245 -7.03 0.74 8.25
C ILE A 245 -7.10 -0.75 7.86
N ILE A 246 -7.55 -1.12 6.65
CA ILE A 246 -7.63 -2.53 6.19
C ILE A 246 -6.36 -2.91 5.45
N VAL A 247 -6.07 -2.29 4.31
CA VAL A 247 -4.78 -2.36 3.60
C VAL A 247 -4.48 -0.97 3.06
N SER A 248 -3.45 -0.36 3.60
CA SER A 248 -3.08 1.00 3.27
C SER A 248 -2.32 1.07 1.94
N GLU A 249 -2.55 2.13 1.18
CA GLU A 249 -1.76 2.51 0.02
C GLU A 249 -0.29 2.80 0.34
N TYR A 250 0.02 3.07 1.60
CA TYR A 250 1.40 3.25 2.09
C TYR A 250 2.19 1.94 2.19
N LEU A 251 1.56 0.79 1.95
CA LEU A 251 2.23 -0.51 1.86
C LEU A 251 2.89 -0.68 0.49
N GLU A 252 3.95 0.04 0.25
CA GLU A 252 4.66 0.09 -1.02
C GLU A 252 5.47 -1.18 -1.35
N ARG A 253 5.86 -1.30 -2.61
CA ARG A 253 6.85 -2.27 -3.12
C ARG A 253 6.57 -3.71 -2.68
N THR A 254 5.33 -4.11 -2.74
CA THR A 254 4.93 -5.46 -2.34
C THR A 254 4.78 -6.34 -3.57
N VAL A 255 5.44 -7.49 -3.54
CA VAL A 255 5.23 -8.53 -4.58
C VAL A 255 3.83 -9.10 -4.41
N TYR A 256 3.11 -9.26 -5.51
CA TYR A 256 1.74 -9.74 -5.46
C TYR A 256 1.38 -10.67 -6.61
N ALA A 257 0.41 -11.52 -6.35
CA ALA A 257 -0.41 -12.19 -7.36
C ALA A 257 -1.88 -11.91 -7.04
N GLN A 258 -2.68 -11.56 -8.04
CA GLN A 258 -4.11 -11.29 -7.84
C GLN A 258 -4.95 -11.82 -8.98
N ALA A 259 -6.21 -12.18 -8.65
CA ALA A 259 -7.26 -12.47 -9.61
C ALA A 259 -8.49 -11.63 -9.24
N THR A 260 -9.04 -10.93 -10.21
CA THR A 260 -10.21 -10.06 -10.03
C THR A 260 -11.29 -10.40 -11.04
N VAL A 261 -12.53 -10.50 -10.57
CA VAL A 261 -13.72 -10.55 -11.41
C VAL A 261 -14.60 -9.36 -11.04
N TYR A 262 -15.11 -8.66 -12.02
CA TYR A 262 -15.89 -7.46 -11.78
C TYR A 262 -17.11 -7.35 -12.70
N SER A 263 -18.11 -6.65 -12.19
CA SER A 263 -19.33 -6.26 -12.88
C SER A 263 -19.85 -4.93 -12.31
N PRO A 264 -20.91 -4.33 -12.85
CA PRO A 264 -21.50 -3.13 -12.26
C PRO A 264 -22.01 -3.27 -10.83
N VAL A 265 -22.33 -4.49 -10.40
CA VAL A 265 -22.97 -4.74 -9.10
C VAL A 265 -22.05 -5.42 -8.08
N PHE A 266 -20.99 -6.06 -8.50
CA PHE A 266 -19.99 -6.66 -7.61
C PHE A 266 -18.59 -6.66 -8.21
N LYS A 267 -17.61 -6.64 -7.32
CA LYS A 267 -16.21 -6.94 -7.63
C LYS A 267 -15.67 -7.90 -6.58
N TYR A 268 -15.05 -8.97 -7.03
CA TYR A 268 -14.36 -9.90 -6.16
C TYR A 268 -12.88 -9.97 -6.55
N THR A 269 -12.01 -9.88 -5.55
CA THR A 269 -10.56 -10.00 -5.75
C THR A 269 -10.00 -10.97 -4.73
N ALA A 270 -9.23 -11.94 -5.20
CA ALA A 270 -8.35 -12.76 -4.38
C ALA A 270 -6.90 -12.38 -4.67
N GLN A 271 -6.09 -12.20 -3.64
CA GLN A 271 -4.70 -11.81 -3.80
C GLN A 271 -3.78 -12.43 -2.76
N ILE A 272 -2.52 -12.55 -3.13
CA ILE A 272 -1.41 -12.96 -2.28
C ILE A 272 -0.39 -11.84 -2.34
N LEU A 273 0.03 -11.37 -1.18
CA LEU A 273 1.11 -10.39 -1.03
C LEU A 273 2.28 -11.06 -0.34
N GLN A 274 3.47 -10.91 -0.88
CA GLN A 274 4.69 -11.34 -0.22
C GLN A 274 5.33 -10.13 0.46
N TYR A 275 5.37 -10.13 1.78
CA TYR A 275 5.97 -9.05 2.56
C TYR A 275 7.48 -9.26 2.72
N GLU A 276 7.85 -10.48 3.03
CA GLU A 276 9.22 -10.93 3.26
C GLU A 276 9.38 -12.37 2.78
N VAL A 277 10.60 -12.89 2.83
CA VAL A 277 10.82 -14.32 2.59
C VAL A 277 10.05 -15.13 3.62
N ASN A 278 9.20 -16.04 3.16
CA ASN A 278 8.32 -16.86 3.99
C ASN A 278 7.26 -16.08 4.80
N LYS A 279 6.94 -14.85 4.43
CA LYS A 279 5.86 -14.07 5.04
C LYS A 279 4.88 -13.63 3.96
N TYR A 280 3.73 -14.31 3.94
CA TYR A 280 2.71 -14.13 2.91
C TYR A 280 1.40 -13.69 3.54
N HIS A 281 0.80 -12.66 2.96
CA HIS A 281 -0.52 -12.19 3.29
C HIS A 281 -1.48 -12.63 2.18
N TYR A 282 -2.31 -13.62 2.46
CA TYR A 282 -3.41 -14.04 1.60
C TYR A 282 -4.63 -13.24 1.98
N MET A 283 -5.32 -12.70 1.02
CA MET A 283 -6.56 -11.99 1.28
C MET A 283 -7.53 -12.09 0.11
N HIS A 284 -8.79 -11.96 0.45
CA HIS A 284 -9.83 -11.76 -0.53
C HIS A 284 -10.81 -10.69 -0.05
N TYR A 285 -11.43 -10.04 -0.99
CA TYR A 285 -12.46 -9.06 -0.70
C TYR A 285 -13.56 -9.09 -1.74
N LEU A 286 -14.79 -8.98 -1.23
CA LEU A 286 -16.01 -8.88 -1.99
C LEU A 286 -16.59 -7.49 -1.81
N GLN A 287 -16.78 -6.77 -2.91
CA GLN A 287 -17.43 -5.49 -2.96
C GLN A 287 -18.78 -5.65 -3.65
N VAL A 288 -19.85 -5.18 -3.05
CA VAL A 288 -21.21 -5.26 -3.58
C VAL A 288 -21.82 -3.87 -3.61
N ARG A 289 -22.50 -3.54 -4.70
CA ARG A 289 -23.23 -2.29 -4.89
C ARG A 289 -24.72 -2.58 -4.98
N PRO A 290 -25.44 -2.73 -3.83
CA PRO A 290 -26.86 -3.03 -3.81
C PRO A 290 -27.72 -1.88 -4.38
N HIS A 291 -27.18 -0.69 -4.36
CA HIS A 291 -27.78 0.51 -4.95
C HIS A 291 -26.68 1.43 -5.46
N ARG A 292 -26.93 2.20 -6.52
CA ARG A 292 -25.93 3.09 -7.12
C ARG A 292 -25.23 4.04 -6.13
N LYS A 293 -25.88 4.35 -5.01
CA LYS A 293 -25.38 5.26 -3.96
C LYS A 293 -24.65 4.57 -2.82
N ILE A 294 -24.66 3.24 -2.76
CA ILE A 294 -24.13 2.48 -1.62
C ILE A 294 -23.27 1.35 -2.13
N SER A 295 -22.08 1.20 -1.56
CA SER A 295 -21.31 -0.03 -1.66
C SER A 295 -21.02 -0.57 -0.25
N VAL A 296 -20.94 -1.89 -0.17
CA VAL A 296 -20.50 -2.64 1.01
C VAL A 296 -19.38 -3.54 0.57
N SER A 297 -18.27 -3.49 1.27
CA SER A 297 -17.10 -4.33 1.00
C SER A 297 -16.75 -5.14 2.23
N LEU A 298 -16.50 -6.41 2.03
CA LEU A 298 -16.02 -7.35 3.05
C LEU A 298 -14.62 -7.80 2.66
N ALA A 299 -13.69 -7.73 3.56
CA ALA A 299 -12.33 -8.20 3.40
C ALA A 299 -12.00 -9.24 4.47
N GLU A 300 -11.31 -10.27 4.08
CA GLU A 300 -10.73 -11.25 4.98
C GLU A 300 -9.28 -11.49 4.57
N GLY A 301 -8.38 -11.57 5.55
CA GLY A 301 -6.97 -11.79 5.31
C GLY A 301 -6.35 -12.71 6.34
N VAL A 302 -5.31 -13.42 5.91
CA VAL A 302 -4.49 -14.26 6.76
C VAL A 302 -3.01 -14.02 6.49
N MET A 303 -2.24 -13.74 7.55
CA MET A 303 -0.79 -13.68 7.50
C MET A 303 -0.23 -15.06 7.81
N VAL A 304 0.62 -15.57 6.94
CA VAL A 304 1.27 -16.89 7.08
C VAL A 304 2.78 -16.68 7.15
N ASN A 305 3.38 -17.17 8.21
CA ASN A 305 4.83 -17.27 8.34
C ASN A 305 5.26 -18.71 7.99
N GLY A 306 5.66 -18.92 6.75
CA GLY A 306 6.02 -20.23 6.22
C GLY A 306 6.11 -20.22 4.70
N PRO A 307 6.34 -21.36 4.06
CA PRO A 307 6.33 -21.44 2.60
C PRO A 307 4.96 -21.10 2.00
N LEU A 308 4.94 -20.84 0.70
CA LEU A 308 3.70 -20.59 -0.02
C LEU A 308 2.75 -21.80 0.10
N GLU A 309 1.53 -21.56 0.57
CA GLU A 309 0.54 -22.62 0.82
C GLU A 309 -0.65 -22.52 -0.12
N LEU A 310 -0.85 -23.58 -0.91
CA LEU A 310 -1.95 -23.65 -1.90
C LEU A 310 -3.36 -23.64 -1.25
N ARG A 311 -3.49 -24.08 0.00
CA ARG A 311 -4.77 -24.12 0.71
C ARG A 311 -5.39 -22.72 0.87
N PHE A 312 -4.56 -21.68 1.04
CA PHE A 312 -5.01 -20.29 1.15
C PHE A 312 -5.21 -19.62 -0.22
N MET A 313 -4.81 -20.25 -1.29
CA MET A 313 -5.03 -19.75 -2.65
C MET A 313 -6.44 -20.04 -3.18
N ASN A 314 -7.22 -20.87 -2.49
CA ASN A 314 -8.60 -21.15 -2.88
C ASN A 314 -9.47 -19.90 -2.60
N PRO A 315 -10.03 -19.25 -3.62
CA PRO A 315 -10.80 -18.01 -3.44
C PRO A 315 -12.12 -18.18 -2.68
N PHE A 316 -12.56 -19.40 -2.42
CA PHE A 316 -13.78 -19.71 -1.68
C PHE A 316 -13.52 -20.17 -0.24
N THR A 317 -12.27 -20.16 0.20
CA THR A 317 -11.92 -20.51 1.57
C THR A 317 -12.27 -19.35 2.50
N ILE A 318 -12.98 -19.64 3.59
CA ILE A 318 -13.15 -18.68 4.69
C ILE A 318 -11.95 -18.88 5.61
N PHE A 319 -11.06 -17.89 5.66
CA PHE A 319 -9.77 -18.00 6.36
C PHE A 319 -9.94 -18.16 7.87
N HIS A 320 -10.85 -17.40 8.46
CA HIS A 320 -11.10 -17.45 9.90
C HIS A 320 -11.56 -18.83 10.40
N SER A 321 -12.36 -19.55 9.62
CA SER A 321 -12.78 -20.92 9.97
C SER A 321 -11.67 -21.95 9.78
N TYR A 322 -10.66 -21.62 8.97
CA TYR A 322 -9.59 -22.54 8.62
C TYR A 322 -8.45 -22.53 9.65
N GLU A 323 -8.33 -21.42 10.37
CA GLU A 323 -7.27 -21.16 11.33
C GLU A 323 -7.30 -22.14 12.50
N SER A 324 -8.45 -22.36 13.10
CA SER A 324 -8.56 -23.08 14.36
C SER A 324 -8.46 -24.60 14.25
N TYR A 325 -8.63 -25.20 13.08
CA TYR A 325 -8.81 -26.65 13.00
C TYR A 325 -7.74 -27.44 12.24
N LYS A 326 -6.98 -26.85 11.34
CA LYS A 326 -6.13 -27.62 10.41
C LYS A 326 -4.66 -27.28 10.40
N THR A 327 -4.25 -26.21 11.02
CA THR A 327 -2.83 -25.89 11.17
C THR A 327 -2.17 -26.83 12.17
N TYR A 328 -2.89 -27.23 13.19
CA TYR A 328 -2.45 -28.17 14.21
C TYR A 328 -2.17 -29.58 13.67
N THR A 329 -3.05 -30.09 12.80
CA THR A 329 -2.98 -31.49 12.36
C THR A 329 -1.89 -31.80 11.35
N SER A 330 -1.39 -30.82 10.61
CA SER A 330 -0.37 -31.09 9.58
C SER A 330 1.07 -31.03 10.09
N TYR A 331 1.31 -30.43 11.23
CA TYR A 331 2.68 -30.21 11.76
C TYR A 331 3.11 -31.20 12.83
N ASN A 332 2.19 -31.82 13.54
CA ASN A 332 2.51 -32.74 14.61
C ASN A 332 2.63 -34.21 14.16
N GLN A 333 2.51 -34.50 12.87
CA GLN A 333 2.72 -35.87 12.37
C GLN A 333 4.16 -36.37 12.58
N ASP A 334 5.15 -35.46 12.59
CA ASP A 334 6.55 -35.82 12.76
C ASP A 334 6.98 -36.00 14.24
N LEU A 335 6.22 -35.50 15.19
CA LEU A 335 6.56 -35.58 16.62
C LEU A 335 5.83 -36.71 17.36
N GLY A 336 5.02 -37.50 16.68
CA GLY A 336 4.34 -38.66 17.26
C GLY A 336 3.28 -38.34 18.33
N HIS A 337 2.95 -37.06 18.54
CA HIS A 337 1.91 -36.64 19.47
C HIS A 337 0.56 -36.56 18.77
N LYS A 338 -0.41 -37.23 19.34
CA LYS A 338 -1.79 -37.20 18.89
C LYS A 338 -2.46 -35.90 19.29
N VAL A 339 -2.29 -34.85 18.51
CA VAL A 339 -3.07 -33.61 18.67
C VAL A 339 -4.38 -33.76 17.90
N ASN A 340 -5.25 -34.60 18.41
CA ASN A 340 -6.55 -34.87 17.77
C ASN A 340 -7.76 -34.44 18.59
N GLU A 341 -7.55 -33.97 19.80
CA GLU A 341 -8.67 -33.76 20.72
C GLU A 341 -8.51 -32.43 21.45
N GLY A 342 -9.07 -31.38 20.91
CA GLY A 342 -9.49 -30.19 21.63
C GLY A 342 -8.40 -29.41 22.40
N TRP A 343 -8.84 -28.31 22.92
CA TRP A 343 -8.05 -27.33 23.71
C TRP A 343 -7.53 -27.86 25.04
N ASP A 344 -7.95 -29.05 25.45
CA ASP A 344 -7.49 -29.70 26.68
C ASP A 344 -6.03 -30.15 26.63
N GLU A 345 -5.42 -30.21 25.43
CA GLU A 345 -4.01 -30.59 25.25
C GLU A 345 -3.02 -29.41 25.41
N LEU A 346 -3.50 -28.17 25.50
CA LEU A 346 -2.62 -27.08 25.95
C LEU A 346 -2.14 -27.30 27.39
N ASP A 347 -2.87 -28.05 28.18
CA ASP A 347 -2.46 -28.43 29.54
C ASP A 347 -1.36 -29.52 29.56
N GLU A 348 -1.18 -30.29 28.48
CA GLU A 348 -0.12 -31.31 28.37
C GLU A 348 1.20 -30.78 27.82
N LEU A 349 1.25 -29.53 27.37
CA LEU A 349 2.51 -28.83 27.04
C LEU A 349 3.30 -28.37 28.28
N TRP A 350 2.79 -28.69 29.46
CA TRP A 350 3.43 -28.42 30.73
C TRP A 350 4.31 -29.62 31.13
N ASP A 351 5.61 -29.50 30.93
CA ASP A 351 6.53 -30.45 31.50
C ASP A 351 6.91 -30.04 32.93
N LYS A 352 7.13 -30.99 33.79
CA LYS A 352 7.56 -30.72 35.16
C LYS A 352 9.05 -30.82 35.26
N ASP A 353 9.66 -29.85 35.93
CA ASP A 353 11.07 -29.94 36.29
C ASP A 353 11.30 -31.23 37.06
N PRO A 354 12.11 -32.16 36.54
CA PRO A 354 12.35 -33.44 37.18
C PRO A 354 13.05 -33.33 38.56
N VAL A 355 13.58 -32.15 38.88
CA VAL A 355 14.28 -31.90 40.15
C VAL A 355 13.39 -31.16 41.15
N THR A 356 12.63 -30.17 40.69
CA THR A 356 11.81 -29.32 41.57
C THR A 356 10.36 -29.72 41.59
N GLY A 357 9.88 -30.50 40.62
CA GLY A 357 8.46 -30.83 40.42
C GLY A 357 7.60 -29.65 40.04
N GLU A 358 8.19 -28.51 39.77
CA GLU A 358 7.48 -27.33 39.29
C GLU A 358 7.20 -27.43 37.79
N ASP A 359 6.09 -26.86 37.35
CA ASP A 359 5.71 -26.85 35.94
C ASP A 359 6.74 -26.03 35.14
N ILE A 360 7.47 -26.69 34.22
CA ILE A 360 8.34 -26.04 33.28
C ILE A 360 7.53 -25.70 32.04
N TYR A 361 7.35 -24.43 31.79
CA TYR A 361 6.96 -23.96 30.48
C TYR A 361 8.16 -24.05 29.55
N ASP A 362 8.31 -25.14 28.82
CA ASP A 362 9.30 -25.20 27.76
C ASP A 362 8.92 -24.27 26.64
N ARG A 363 9.52 -23.09 26.69
CA ARG A 363 9.41 -22.05 25.67
C ARG A 363 10.52 -22.11 24.66
N THR A 364 11.10 -23.22 24.43
CA THR A 364 11.82 -23.34 23.19
C THR A 364 10.79 -23.11 22.09
N TYR A 365 10.78 -21.89 21.57
CA TYR A 365 10.05 -21.55 20.37
C TYR A 365 10.44 -22.56 19.29
N ASP A 366 9.66 -23.62 19.20
CA ASP A 366 9.76 -24.52 18.07
C ASP A 366 8.92 -23.88 16.96
N PRO A 367 9.58 -23.30 15.93
CA PRO A 367 8.87 -22.71 14.82
C PRO A 367 7.98 -23.73 14.09
N ASN A 368 8.06 -25.01 14.44
CA ASN A 368 7.25 -26.09 13.90
C ASN A 368 6.01 -26.38 14.74
N ASN A 369 5.92 -25.91 15.96
CA ASN A 369 4.90 -26.30 16.93
C ASN A 369 3.80 -25.25 17.18
N HIS A 370 3.94 -24.02 16.67
CA HIS A 370 2.93 -22.98 16.84
C HIS A 370 2.12 -22.75 15.57
N SER A 371 0.86 -22.37 15.73
CA SER A 371 0.06 -21.83 14.62
C SER A 371 0.82 -20.67 13.98
N ARG A 372 1.12 -20.77 12.69
CA ARG A 372 1.87 -19.77 11.95
C ARG A 372 0.98 -18.78 11.23
N ILE A 373 -0.21 -18.55 11.75
CA ILE A 373 -1.27 -17.84 11.05
C ILE A 373 -1.88 -16.80 11.97
N GLY A 374 -1.91 -15.56 11.49
CA GLY A 374 -2.76 -14.50 12.01
C GLY A 374 -3.86 -14.16 11.03
N SER A 375 -5.09 -13.97 11.47
CA SER A 375 -6.20 -13.59 10.60
C SER A 375 -6.79 -12.25 10.97
N TYR A 376 -7.39 -11.56 10.01
CA TYR A 376 -8.18 -10.37 10.25
C TYR A 376 -9.40 -10.31 9.35
N PHE A 377 -10.38 -9.53 9.77
CA PHE A 377 -11.60 -9.26 9.04
C PHE A 377 -11.82 -7.75 8.93
N GLY A 378 -12.24 -7.28 7.77
CA GLY A 378 -12.50 -5.87 7.49
C GLY A 378 -13.84 -5.64 6.79
N VAL A 379 -14.46 -4.53 7.11
CA VAL A 379 -15.69 -4.05 6.45
C VAL A 379 -15.49 -2.61 6.03
N LYS A 380 -15.92 -2.26 4.82
CA LYS A 380 -16.07 -0.88 4.39
C LYS A 380 -17.49 -0.63 3.88
N ILE A 381 -18.05 0.47 4.28
CA ILE A 381 -19.31 0.99 3.73
C ILE A 381 -19.03 2.36 3.13
N GLU A 382 -19.53 2.56 1.94
CA GLU A 382 -19.47 3.86 1.25
C GLU A 382 -20.88 4.27 0.83
N TYR A 383 -21.22 5.53 1.08
CA TYR A 383 -22.55 6.07 0.82
C TYR A 383 -22.48 7.48 0.24
N GLN A 384 -23.19 7.70 -0.85
CA GLN A 384 -23.36 9.00 -1.48
C GLN A 384 -24.84 9.43 -1.38
N PRO A 385 -25.24 10.05 -0.27
CA PRO A 385 -26.65 10.42 -0.04
C PRO A 385 -27.20 11.40 -1.06
N VAL A 386 -26.38 12.37 -1.42
CA VAL A 386 -26.69 13.44 -2.37
C VAL A 386 -25.48 13.66 -3.31
N PRO A 387 -25.65 14.31 -4.46
CA PRO A 387 -24.52 14.76 -5.26
C PRO A 387 -23.51 15.55 -4.43
N TYR A 388 -22.24 15.46 -4.78
CA TYR A 388 -21.10 16.15 -4.18
C TYR A 388 -20.66 15.66 -2.79
N LEU A 389 -21.44 14.80 -2.10
CA LEU A 389 -21.11 14.30 -0.76
C LEU A 389 -20.88 12.80 -0.77
N ARG A 390 -19.71 12.38 -0.32
CA ARG A 390 -19.31 11.00 -0.04
C ARG A 390 -19.11 10.81 1.45
N LEU A 391 -19.73 9.79 2.02
CA LEU A 391 -19.52 9.31 3.38
C LEU A 391 -18.94 7.91 3.31
N TYR A 392 -18.01 7.59 4.19
CA TYR A 392 -17.48 6.24 4.30
C TYR A 392 -17.12 5.88 5.73
N GLY A 393 -17.15 4.59 6.00
CA GLY A 393 -16.71 4.02 7.26
C GLY A 393 -16.01 2.69 7.02
N LEU A 394 -14.92 2.46 7.74
CA LEU A 394 -14.15 1.22 7.73
C LEU A 394 -14.07 0.67 9.16
N PHE A 395 -14.13 -0.63 9.24
CA PHE A 395 -13.90 -1.39 10.44
C PHE A 395 -12.91 -2.51 10.11
N VAL A 396 -11.97 -2.77 10.99
CA VAL A 396 -11.06 -3.91 10.91
C VAL A 396 -10.91 -4.53 12.28
N MET A 397 -10.77 -5.83 12.36
CA MET A 397 -10.45 -6.55 13.60
C MET A 397 -9.55 -7.74 13.30
N ASP A 398 -8.58 -7.94 14.16
CA ASP A 398 -7.79 -9.18 14.24
C ASP A 398 -8.43 -10.08 15.28
N GLN A 399 -8.83 -9.46 16.40
CA GLN A 399 -9.52 -10.10 17.51
C GLN A 399 -10.47 -9.11 18.17
N PHE A 400 -11.70 -9.55 18.39
CA PHE A 400 -12.71 -8.72 19.04
C PHE A 400 -13.66 -9.58 19.87
N ASN A 401 -13.64 -9.36 21.18
CA ASN A 401 -14.52 -10.05 22.11
C ASN A 401 -15.91 -9.42 22.10
N LEU A 402 -16.86 -10.07 21.42
CA LEU A 402 -18.24 -9.62 21.47
C LEU A 402 -18.77 -9.73 22.91
N PRO A 403 -19.50 -8.71 23.43
CA PRO A 403 -20.02 -8.69 24.80
C PRO A 403 -20.87 -9.92 25.20
N MET A 404 -21.36 -10.66 24.20
CA MET A 404 -22.20 -11.86 24.39
C MET A 404 -21.40 -13.14 24.68
N LYS A 405 -20.07 -13.12 24.56
CA LYS A 405 -19.20 -14.30 24.76
C LYS A 405 -18.43 -14.30 26.09
N LYS A 406 -18.73 -13.43 27.05
CA LYS A 406 -17.99 -13.26 28.32
C LYS A 406 -18.01 -14.45 29.29
N THR A 407 -18.19 -15.66 28.85
CA THR A 407 -18.30 -16.83 29.74
C THR A 407 -17.15 -17.83 29.64
N HIS A 408 -16.14 -17.59 28.82
CA HIS A 408 -15.02 -18.52 28.64
C HIS A 408 -13.70 -17.92 29.11
N TRP A 409 -12.87 -18.75 29.74
CA TRP A 409 -11.50 -18.41 30.17
C TRP A 409 -10.59 -17.90 29.03
N MET A 410 -10.93 -18.22 27.77
CA MET A 410 -10.26 -17.70 26.57
C MET A 410 -10.47 -16.18 26.37
N ASP A 411 -11.54 -15.61 26.90
CA ASP A 411 -11.81 -14.15 26.78
C ASP A 411 -10.77 -13.29 27.50
N THR A 412 -9.91 -13.91 28.30
CA THR A 412 -8.84 -13.26 29.07
C THR A 412 -7.45 -13.46 28.45
N LEU A 413 -7.31 -14.30 27.43
CA LEU A 413 -6.02 -14.62 26.80
C LEU A 413 -5.67 -13.68 25.64
N TYR A 414 -6.65 -13.02 25.05
CA TYR A 414 -6.45 -12.20 23.86
C TYR A 414 -7.03 -10.81 24.09
N PRO A 415 -6.20 -9.77 23.93
CA PRO A 415 -6.69 -8.40 24.00
C PRO A 415 -7.59 -8.08 22.80
N ASP A 416 -8.52 -7.16 22.99
CA ASP A 416 -9.30 -6.61 21.88
C ASP A 416 -8.38 -5.88 20.90
N ALA A 417 -8.48 -6.24 19.62
CA ALA A 417 -7.68 -5.71 18.54
C ALA A 417 -8.58 -5.32 17.37
N ALA A 418 -8.99 -4.08 17.35
CA ALA A 418 -9.88 -3.52 16.34
C ALA A 418 -9.49 -2.10 15.93
N GLY A 419 -10.01 -1.66 14.81
CA GLY A 419 -9.84 -0.30 14.30
C GLY A 419 -11.10 0.21 13.63
N PHE A 420 -11.29 1.52 13.72
CA PHE A 420 -12.40 2.25 13.13
C PHE A 420 -11.86 3.46 12.37
N GLN A 421 -12.40 3.70 11.19
CA GLN A 421 -12.10 4.88 10.39
C GLN A 421 -13.39 5.37 9.76
N ALA A 422 -13.61 6.67 9.79
CA ALA A 422 -14.77 7.26 9.15
C ALA A 422 -14.41 8.61 8.54
N GLY A 423 -15.01 8.92 7.41
CA GLY A 423 -14.76 10.18 6.72
C GLY A 423 -15.96 10.69 5.94
N ALA A 424 -15.87 11.98 5.66
CA ALA A 424 -16.78 12.71 4.79
C ALA A 424 -15.99 13.55 3.81
N GLU A 425 -16.31 13.43 2.54
CA GLU A 425 -15.72 14.21 1.45
C GLU A 425 -16.82 14.99 0.74
N PHE A 426 -16.53 16.23 0.49
CA PHE A 426 -17.41 17.11 -0.24
C PHE A 426 -16.66 17.79 -1.37
N SER A 427 -17.22 17.78 -2.58
CA SER A 427 -16.67 18.52 -3.72
C SER A 427 -17.78 19.13 -4.52
N PHE A 428 -17.63 20.36 -4.93
CA PHE A 428 -18.62 21.06 -5.75
C PHE A 428 -17.95 21.85 -6.87
N PRO A 429 -18.62 21.95 -8.03
CA PRO A 429 -18.08 22.68 -9.16
C PRO A 429 -18.01 24.18 -8.87
N ALA A 430 -16.99 24.80 -9.41
CA ALA A 430 -16.81 26.24 -9.43
C ALA A 430 -16.25 26.64 -10.81
N ASN A 431 -16.17 27.94 -11.10
CA ASN A 431 -15.65 28.40 -12.38
C ASN A 431 -14.23 27.85 -12.63
N GLY A 432 -14.11 26.97 -13.62
CA GLY A 432 -12.84 26.39 -14.07
C GLY A 432 -12.28 25.28 -13.18
N GLY A 433 -13.09 24.67 -12.28
CA GLY A 433 -12.60 23.57 -11.45
C GLY A 433 -13.56 23.13 -10.34
N TYR A 434 -12.98 22.57 -9.28
CA TYR A 434 -13.68 22.02 -8.13
C TYR A 434 -13.08 22.50 -6.81
N TRP A 435 -13.95 22.89 -5.87
CA TRP A 435 -13.61 22.93 -4.46
C TRP A 435 -13.77 21.54 -3.86
N GLU A 436 -12.77 21.13 -3.09
CA GLU A 436 -12.73 19.86 -2.39
C GLU A 436 -12.53 20.12 -0.89
N PHE A 437 -13.31 19.42 -0.06
CA PHE A 437 -13.20 19.47 1.39
C PHE A 437 -13.32 18.05 1.93
N GLY A 438 -12.68 17.79 3.03
CA GLY A 438 -12.88 16.51 3.69
C GLY A 438 -12.46 16.55 5.16
N LEU A 439 -13.03 15.59 5.88
CA LEU A 439 -12.75 15.31 7.27
C LEU A 439 -12.68 13.80 7.44
N GLU A 440 -11.68 13.32 8.16
CA GLU A 440 -11.49 11.91 8.47
C GLU A 440 -11.02 11.72 9.90
N GLY A 441 -11.46 10.64 10.55
CA GLY A 441 -11.02 10.22 11.85
C GLY A 441 -10.65 8.75 11.86
N VAL A 442 -9.60 8.40 12.60
CA VAL A 442 -9.04 7.05 12.76
C VAL A 442 -8.91 6.73 14.25
N TYR A 443 -9.27 5.53 14.62
CA TYR A 443 -9.13 5.01 15.98
C TYR A 443 -8.64 3.55 15.88
N THR A 444 -7.45 3.27 16.39
CA THR A 444 -6.86 1.92 16.38
C THR A 444 -6.53 1.49 17.80
N TYR A 445 -7.02 0.29 18.17
CA TYR A 445 -6.70 -0.32 19.45
C TYR A 445 -5.21 -0.62 19.60
N PRO A 446 -4.68 -0.72 20.83
CA PRO A 446 -3.25 -0.96 21.08
C PRO A 446 -2.69 -2.26 20.50
N TYR A 447 -3.54 -3.25 20.28
CA TYR A 447 -3.12 -4.57 19.75
C TYR A 447 -3.53 -4.83 18.30
N LEU A 448 -4.12 -3.85 17.63
CA LEU A 448 -4.47 -4.01 16.21
C LEU A 448 -3.21 -4.29 15.37
N TYR A 449 -3.28 -5.25 14.46
CA TYR A 449 -2.18 -5.76 13.62
C TYR A 449 -1.10 -6.56 14.34
N ILE A 450 -1.21 -6.71 15.66
CA ILE A 450 -0.20 -7.37 16.50
C ILE A 450 -0.70 -8.75 16.87
N MET A 451 0.10 -9.76 16.54
CA MET A 451 -0.19 -11.15 16.87
C MET A 451 0.77 -11.66 17.94
N TRP A 452 0.61 -12.92 18.34
CA TRP A 452 1.45 -13.59 19.32
C TRP A 452 2.92 -13.61 18.90
N ASP A 453 3.17 -13.75 17.61
CA ASP A 453 4.51 -13.78 17.04
C ASP A 453 4.64 -12.73 15.94
N LYS A 454 5.81 -12.10 15.85
CA LYS A 454 6.12 -11.11 14.83
C LYS A 454 5.94 -11.61 13.39
N GLY A 455 6.16 -12.91 13.17
CA GLY A 455 5.99 -13.50 11.85
C GLY A 455 4.55 -13.50 11.35
N TRP A 456 3.56 -13.42 12.26
CA TRP A 456 2.13 -13.39 11.93
C TRP A 456 1.52 -12.00 12.04
N SER A 457 2.19 -11.09 12.70
CA SER A 457 1.74 -9.71 12.83
C SER A 457 1.69 -9.02 11.46
N PHE A 458 0.70 -8.16 11.27
CA PHE A 458 0.37 -7.55 9.98
C PHE A 458 1.23 -6.31 9.71
N TYR A 459 2.51 -6.51 9.52
CA TYR A 459 3.47 -5.49 9.12
C TYR A 459 4.51 -6.09 8.16
N LYS A 460 5.16 -5.19 7.43
CA LYS A 460 6.29 -5.48 6.54
C LYS A 460 7.52 -4.73 7.04
N GLU A 461 8.67 -5.37 7.06
CA GLU A 461 9.95 -4.72 7.30
C GLU A 461 10.78 -4.67 6.03
N VAL A 462 11.32 -3.50 5.75
CA VAL A 462 12.24 -3.26 4.63
C VAL A 462 13.56 -2.82 5.23
N PRO A 463 14.58 -3.69 5.23
CA PRO A 463 15.93 -3.29 5.66
C PRO A 463 16.50 -2.28 4.67
N GLU A 464 16.93 -1.17 5.19
CA GLU A 464 17.65 -0.12 4.47
C GLU A 464 19.16 -0.21 4.75
N LEU A 465 19.94 0.60 4.02
CA LEU A 465 21.38 0.71 4.29
C LEU A 465 21.63 1.19 5.73
N ASP A 466 22.76 0.86 6.31
CA ASP A 466 23.22 1.28 7.64
C ASP A 466 22.43 0.71 8.85
N ASN A 467 21.89 -0.50 8.73
CA ASN A 467 21.12 -1.18 9.78
C ASN A 467 19.83 -0.47 10.19
N TYR A 468 19.29 0.38 9.37
CA TYR A 468 17.98 0.97 9.56
C TYR A 468 16.92 0.08 8.91
N THR A 469 15.81 -0.14 9.61
CA THR A 469 14.67 -0.93 9.10
C THR A 469 13.42 -0.04 9.08
N LEU A 470 12.82 0.11 7.90
CA LEU A 470 11.52 0.74 7.77
C LEU A 470 10.44 -0.28 8.05
N ARG A 471 9.45 0.09 8.86
CA ARG A 471 8.31 -0.73 9.19
C ARG A 471 7.04 -0.12 8.61
N TYR A 472 6.29 -0.94 7.88
CA TYR A 472 5.02 -0.57 7.27
C TYR A 472 3.93 -1.47 7.83
N TRP A 473 2.96 -0.90 8.51
CA TRP A 473 1.77 -1.63 8.91
C TRP A 473 0.90 -1.95 7.69
N THR A 474 0.26 -3.10 7.68
CA THR A 474 -0.65 -3.50 6.58
C THR A 474 -1.77 -2.49 6.38
N GLY A 475 -2.33 -2.00 7.49
CA GLY A 475 -3.41 -1.01 7.48
C GLY A 475 -2.92 0.40 7.81
N SER A 476 -3.48 1.00 8.85
CA SER A 476 -3.21 2.39 9.21
C SER A 476 -1.71 2.73 9.23
N PRO A 477 -1.26 3.75 8.51
CA PRO A 477 0.14 4.19 8.55
C PRO A 477 0.54 4.74 9.92
N PHE A 478 -0.42 5.15 10.75
CA PHE A 478 -0.16 5.52 12.15
C PHE A 478 0.13 4.31 13.05
N GLY A 479 -0.15 3.09 12.57
CA GLY A 479 -0.03 1.86 13.34
C GLY A 479 -1.17 1.63 14.34
N PRO A 480 -0.96 0.70 15.28
CA PRO A 480 -1.85 0.49 16.42
C PRO A 480 -1.75 1.64 17.44
N ASP A 481 -2.56 1.58 18.48
CA ASP A 481 -2.53 2.48 19.65
C ASP A 481 -2.62 3.98 19.28
N THR A 482 -3.52 4.31 18.35
CA THR A 482 -3.58 5.66 17.79
C THR A 482 -5.01 6.19 17.69
N ILE A 483 -5.16 7.47 17.99
CA ILE A 483 -6.29 8.30 17.59
C ILE A 483 -5.76 9.35 16.63
N ALA A 484 -6.32 9.42 15.42
CA ALA A 484 -5.89 10.40 14.42
C ALA A 484 -7.09 11.03 13.71
N GLY A 485 -6.85 12.18 13.12
CA GLY A 485 -7.83 12.86 12.29
C GLY A 485 -7.16 13.80 11.29
N ALA A 486 -7.84 14.00 10.18
CA ALA A 486 -7.39 14.91 9.13
C ALA A 486 -8.54 15.80 8.66
N PHE A 487 -8.22 17.02 8.35
CA PHE A 487 -9.07 17.96 7.62
C PHE A 487 -8.29 18.47 6.42
N TRP A 488 -8.94 18.54 5.27
CA TRP A 488 -8.34 19.14 4.08
C TRP A 488 -9.35 20.00 3.33
N ALA A 489 -8.81 21.00 2.67
CA ALA A 489 -9.55 21.88 1.79
C ALA A 489 -8.67 22.26 0.59
N GLY A 490 -9.21 22.26 -0.61
CA GLY A 490 -8.45 22.58 -1.80
C GLY A 490 -9.32 23.00 -2.97
N PHE A 491 -8.65 23.54 -3.97
CA PHE A 491 -9.25 23.82 -5.27
C PHE A 491 -8.42 23.13 -6.36
N ARG A 492 -9.11 22.45 -7.27
CA ARG A 492 -8.52 21.73 -8.39
C ARG A 492 -9.13 22.22 -9.70
N ALA A 493 -8.30 22.73 -10.59
CA ALA A 493 -8.70 23.11 -11.95
C ALA A 493 -8.35 21.98 -12.93
N ALA A 494 -9.24 21.04 -13.08
CA ALA A 494 -9.04 19.79 -13.81
C ALA A 494 -7.69 19.13 -13.41
N ASP A 495 -6.76 18.92 -14.35
CA ASP A 495 -5.40 18.48 -14.06
C ASP A 495 -4.36 19.62 -14.26
N ILE A 496 -4.82 20.88 -14.39
CA ILE A 496 -3.93 22.01 -14.68
C ILE A 496 -3.24 22.50 -13.41
N TRP A 497 -4.00 22.76 -12.36
CA TRP A 497 -3.42 23.15 -11.09
C TRP A 497 -4.26 22.69 -9.90
N TYR A 498 -3.59 22.49 -8.80
CA TYR A 498 -4.18 22.20 -7.50
C TYR A 498 -3.55 23.11 -6.45
N GLY A 499 -4.37 23.63 -5.56
CA GLY A 499 -3.92 24.32 -4.35
C GLY A 499 -4.74 23.84 -3.17
N GLY A 500 -4.08 23.39 -2.11
CA GLY A 500 -4.77 22.84 -0.95
C GLY A 500 -4.04 23.05 0.36
N LEU A 501 -4.82 22.89 1.43
CA LEU A 501 -4.42 22.91 2.83
C LEU A 501 -4.78 21.56 3.43
N SER A 502 -3.90 20.97 4.23
CA SER A 502 -4.18 19.82 5.08
C SER A 502 -3.78 20.12 6.52
N PHE A 503 -4.64 19.76 7.45
CA PHE A 503 -4.33 19.73 8.86
C PHE A 503 -4.54 18.31 9.37
N GLU A 504 -3.51 17.75 10.00
CA GLU A 504 -3.53 16.42 10.58
C GLU A 504 -3.21 16.47 12.07
N PHE A 505 -3.93 15.68 12.81
CA PHE A 505 -3.71 15.44 14.24
C PHE A 505 -3.53 13.94 14.45
N SER A 506 -2.57 13.57 15.30
CA SER A 506 -2.52 12.21 15.84
C SER A 506 -2.08 12.22 17.30
N ALA A 507 -2.67 11.30 18.07
CA ALA A 507 -2.27 10.95 19.43
C ALA A 507 -1.86 9.49 19.41
N ARG A 508 -0.56 9.20 19.49
CA ARG A 508 0.01 7.88 19.43
C ARG A 508 0.52 7.45 20.78
N GLY A 509 0.07 6.29 21.27
CA GLY A 509 0.50 5.72 22.54
C GLY A 509 1.91 5.11 22.49
N GLU A 510 2.35 4.64 23.65
CA GLU A 510 3.70 4.06 23.82
C GLU A 510 3.85 2.68 23.21
N ARG A 511 2.74 1.98 22.92
CA ARG A 511 2.80 0.62 22.42
C ARG A 511 3.33 0.60 20.99
N SER A 512 4.52 0.03 20.83
CA SER A 512 5.24 -0.01 19.55
C SER A 512 5.72 -1.42 19.17
N GLU A 513 5.36 -2.41 19.97
CA GLU A 513 5.76 -3.79 19.76
C GLU A 513 5.12 -4.35 18.49
N ILE A 514 5.78 -5.36 17.97
CA ILE A 514 5.34 -6.10 16.78
C ILE A 514 4.82 -7.49 17.10
N SER A 515 4.81 -7.83 18.38
CA SER A 515 4.34 -9.10 18.91
C SER A 515 3.82 -8.90 20.33
N ILE A 516 2.80 -9.64 20.70
CA ILE A 516 2.28 -9.64 22.08
C ILE A 516 3.33 -10.15 23.06
N PHE A 517 4.27 -10.98 22.60
CA PHE A 517 5.32 -11.55 23.45
C PHE A 517 6.54 -10.65 23.66
N ASP A 518 6.75 -9.62 22.85
CA ASP A 518 8.01 -8.86 22.88
C ASP A 518 8.20 -8.00 24.15
N GLN A 519 7.12 -7.73 24.91
CA GLN A 519 7.20 -6.85 26.08
C GLN A 519 7.28 -7.54 27.44
N ASP A 520 6.65 -8.68 27.63
CA ASP A 520 6.37 -9.20 28.96
C ASP A 520 7.07 -10.52 29.26
N ILE A 521 8.09 -10.86 28.49
CA ILE A 521 8.88 -12.04 28.75
C ILE A 521 10.09 -11.67 29.61
N ASP A 522 9.90 -11.71 30.90
CA ASP A 522 11.02 -12.08 31.80
C ASP A 522 11.44 -13.50 31.43
N ILE A 523 12.61 -13.62 30.79
CA ILE A 523 13.19 -14.87 30.29
C ILE A 523 13.25 -15.97 31.37
N ASN A 524 13.06 -15.62 32.61
CA ASN A 524 13.20 -16.49 33.78
C ASN A 524 11.86 -16.81 34.45
N ASN A 525 10.72 -16.33 33.98
CA ASN A 525 9.49 -16.53 34.74
C ASN A 525 8.29 -16.91 33.88
N THR A 526 7.66 -17.92 34.35
CA THR A 526 6.37 -18.53 34.09
C THR A 526 5.35 -17.62 33.40
N TYR A 527 5.01 -18.03 32.20
CA TYR A 527 3.97 -17.41 31.41
C TYR A 527 2.58 -17.67 31.98
N ARG A 528 2.07 -16.67 32.59
CA ARG A 528 0.65 -16.32 32.44
C ARG A 528 0.65 -14.90 31.96
N PRO A 529 -0.06 -14.56 30.87
CA PRO A 529 -0.30 -13.16 30.59
C PRO A 529 -0.86 -12.58 31.86
N ASN A 530 -0.14 -11.59 32.39
CA ASN A 530 -0.65 -10.90 33.57
C ASN A 530 -1.94 -10.23 33.10
N HIS A 531 -3.09 -10.62 33.61
CA HIS A 531 -4.39 -10.07 33.21
C HIS A 531 -4.42 -8.54 33.22
N GLU A 532 -3.59 -7.93 34.07
CA GLU A 532 -3.43 -6.50 34.18
C GLU A 532 -2.83 -5.85 32.92
N VAL A 533 -2.04 -6.59 32.13
CA VAL A 533 -1.40 -6.06 30.90
C VAL A 533 -2.40 -5.89 29.77
N TYR A 534 -3.42 -6.74 29.70
CA TYR A 534 -4.44 -6.70 28.63
C TYR A 534 -5.62 -5.77 28.94
N ASP A 535 -5.67 -5.20 30.15
CA ASP A 535 -6.73 -4.26 30.51
C ASP A 535 -6.58 -2.89 29.84
N VAL A 536 -5.41 -2.60 29.25
CA VAL A 536 -5.17 -1.33 28.55
C VAL A 536 -5.54 -1.48 27.07
N THR A 537 -6.83 -1.46 26.80
CA THR A 537 -7.39 -1.56 25.44
C THR A 537 -7.76 -0.22 24.82
N VAL A 538 -7.62 0.88 25.58
CA VAL A 538 -8.03 2.22 25.13
C VAL A 538 -6.81 2.99 24.66
N PRO A 539 -6.72 3.34 23.37
CA PRO A 539 -5.66 4.23 22.86
C PRO A 539 -5.92 5.69 23.26
N PRO A 540 -4.88 6.52 23.33
CA PRO A 540 -3.46 6.14 23.31
C PRO A 540 -2.97 5.70 24.70
N THR A 541 -2.11 4.67 24.76
CA THR A 541 -1.56 4.16 26.03
C THR A 541 -0.37 4.99 26.50
N GLY A 542 -0.12 5.00 27.82
CA GLY A 542 1.05 5.63 28.43
C GLY A 542 1.15 7.15 28.16
N VAL A 543 2.36 7.65 27.98
CA VAL A 543 2.62 9.06 27.64
C VAL A 543 2.49 9.24 26.12
N ALA A 544 1.30 9.63 25.68
CA ALA A 544 1.02 9.77 24.25
C ALA A 544 1.80 10.91 23.58
N ILE A 545 2.29 10.67 22.38
CA ILE A 545 2.82 11.71 21.49
C ILE A 545 1.65 12.36 20.76
N PHE A 546 1.47 13.66 20.94
CA PHE A 546 0.49 14.44 20.18
C PHE A 546 1.19 15.16 19.04
N SER A 547 0.87 14.78 17.79
CA SER A 547 1.40 15.40 16.59
C SER A 547 0.36 16.28 15.92
N TYR A 548 0.74 17.50 15.60
CA TYR A 548 -0.07 18.46 14.85
C TYR A 548 0.70 18.86 13.61
N THR A 549 0.13 18.62 12.45
CA THR A 549 0.78 18.90 11.16
C THR A 549 -0.13 19.80 10.34
N LEU A 550 0.39 20.94 9.90
CA LEU A 550 -0.24 21.81 8.92
C LEU A 550 0.60 21.81 7.66
N SER A 551 0.02 21.44 6.53
CA SER A 551 0.69 21.47 5.25
C SER A 551 -0.12 22.19 4.18
N LEU A 552 0.58 22.84 3.27
CA LEU A 552 0.04 23.38 2.03
C LEU A 552 0.59 22.54 0.88
N ARG A 553 -0.22 22.35 -0.16
CA ARG A 553 0.22 21.70 -1.39
C ARG A 553 -0.19 22.54 -2.58
N GLY A 554 0.75 22.83 -3.45
CA GLY A 554 0.52 23.48 -4.72
C GLY A 554 1.06 22.61 -5.85
N GLU A 555 0.28 22.41 -6.89
CA GLU A 555 0.70 21.73 -8.12
C GLU A 555 0.29 22.56 -9.31
N TYR A 556 1.16 22.59 -10.32
CA TYR A 556 0.90 23.28 -11.56
C TYR A 556 1.36 22.43 -12.75
N ASN A 557 0.42 22.06 -13.60
CA ASN A 557 0.58 21.23 -14.79
C ASN A 557 0.19 22.03 -16.04
N PRO A 558 0.93 23.06 -16.46
CA PRO A 558 0.55 23.89 -17.62
C PRO A 558 0.47 23.06 -18.90
N TYR A 559 1.24 21.97 -18.94
CA TYR A 559 1.31 21.04 -20.05
C TYR A 559 1.40 19.61 -19.52
N ARG A 560 0.88 18.63 -20.23
CA ARG A 560 0.95 17.19 -19.87
C ARG A 560 2.39 16.66 -19.68
N TRP A 561 3.37 17.37 -20.17
CA TRP A 561 4.79 17.01 -20.08
C TRP A 561 5.54 17.76 -18.98
N PHE A 562 4.92 18.73 -18.30
CA PHE A 562 5.58 19.55 -17.28
C PHE A 562 4.72 19.73 -16.04
N ASN A 563 5.26 19.37 -14.88
CA ASN A 563 4.64 19.55 -13.58
C ASN A 563 5.61 20.19 -12.61
N VAL A 564 5.09 21.08 -11.77
CA VAL A 564 5.76 21.63 -10.60
C VAL A 564 4.88 21.37 -9.40
N ALA A 565 5.44 20.77 -8.35
CA ALA A 565 4.75 20.57 -7.09
C ALA A 565 5.59 21.15 -5.93
N ILE A 566 4.91 21.80 -5.00
CA ILE A 566 5.52 22.32 -3.77
C ILE A 566 4.64 21.97 -2.58
N GLN A 567 5.27 21.53 -1.49
CA GLN A 567 4.57 21.20 -0.24
C GLN A 567 5.35 21.76 0.95
N PRO A 568 5.11 23.00 1.38
CA PRO A 568 5.57 23.50 2.66
C PRO A 568 4.67 23.00 3.78
N GLY A 569 5.25 22.75 4.95
CA GLY A 569 4.50 22.30 6.13
C GLY A 569 5.19 22.67 7.44
N TYR A 570 4.43 22.55 8.51
CA TYR A 570 4.90 22.73 9.87
C TYR A 570 4.34 21.67 10.78
N ARG A 571 5.20 21.05 11.58
CA ARG A 571 4.81 20.01 12.54
C ARG A 571 5.22 20.39 13.95
N VAL A 572 4.35 20.05 14.90
CA VAL A 572 4.59 20.14 16.33
C VAL A 572 4.28 18.80 16.96
N ASN A 573 5.24 18.23 17.70
CA ASN A 573 5.08 17.03 18.51
C ASN A 573 5.18 17.41 19.98
N VAL A 574 4.12 17.17 20.73
CA VAL A 574 4.10 17.33 22.19
C VAL A 574 4.28 15.94 22.80
N ASN A 575 5.04 15.85 23.89
CA ASN A 575 5.53 14.61 24.49
C ASN A 575 6.38 13.78 23.50
N ALA A 576 7.20 14.45 22.70
CA ALA A 576 8.05 13.79 21.73
C ALA A 576 8.89 12.69 22.38
N LYS A 577 9.04 11.52 21.70
CA LYS A 577 9.70 10.31 22.22
C LYS A 577 9.05 9.75 23.50
N HIS A 578 7.76 10.01 23.72
CA HIS A 578 7.02 9.63 24.93
C HIS A 578 7.59 10.23 26.24
N GLU A 579 8.26 11.38 26.15
CA GLU A 579 8.77 12.13 27.30
C GLU A 579 7.79 13.25 27.64
N GLU A 580 7.20 13.21 28.84
CA GLU A 580 6.19 14.19 29.27
C GLU A 580 6.72 15.63 29.20
N GLY A 581 5.98 16.49 28.52
CA GLY A 581 6.32 17.91 28.35
C GLY A 581 7.41 18.21 27.32
N ARG A 582 8.02 17.23 26.67
CA ARG A 582 8.99 17.43 25.61
C ARG A 582 8.30 17.91 24.32
N ILE A 583 8.71 19.05 23.80
CA ILE A 583 8.16 19.62 22.57
C ILE A 583 9.25 19.61 21.50
N GLU A 584 8.93 19.00 20.36
CA GLU A 584 9.73 19.08 19.15
C GLU A 584 8.88 19.69 18.02
N HIS A 585 9.44 20.60 17.26
CA HIS A 585 8.71 21.23 16.17
C HIS A 585 9.66 21.59 15.02
N GLY A 586 9.12 21.78 13.84
CA GLY A 586 9.94 22.17 12.69
C GLY A 586 9.10 22.50 11.46
N PHE A 587 9.72 23.30 10.61
CA PHE A 587 9.25 23.58 9.26
C PHE A 587 9.91 22.62 8.28
N GLU A 588 9.18 22.23 7.26
CA GLU A 588 9.73 21.52 6.11
C GLU A 588 9.10 21.99 4.79
N ALA A 589 9.79 21.76 3.71
CA ALA A 589 9.27 21.99 2.36
C ALA A 589 9.84 20.97 1.39
N ALA A 590 9.01 20.49 0.49
CA ALA A 590 9.40 19.67 -0.64
C ALA A 590 9.07 20.41 -1.94
N LEU A 591 9.99 20.36 -2.91
CA LEU A 591 9.80 20.87 -4.26
C LEU A 591 10.13 19.75 -5.26
N SER A 592 9.20 19.48 -6.17
CA SER A 592 9.37 18.52 -7.26
C SER A 592 9.15 19.22 -8.60
N LEU A 593 10.04 18.97 -9.54
CA LEU A 593 9.93 19.42 -10.93
C LEU A 593 9.93 18.19 -11.82
N ARG A 594 8.87 18.00 -12.60
CA ARG A 594 8.73 16.83 -13.48
C ARG A 594 8.65 17.24 -14.94
N VAL A 595 9.50 16.66 -15.75
CA VAL A 595 9.50 16.82 -17.22
C VAL A 595 9.36 15.44 -17.85
N LYS A 596 8.28 15.22 -18.57
CA LYS A 596 8.05 14.01 -19.36
C LYS A 596 8.33 14.28 -20.84
N PHE A 597 9.19 13.50 -21.47
CA PHE A 597 9.47 13.61 -22.90
C PHE A 597 8.52 12.73 -23.72
N PRO A 598 8.09 13.17 -24.96
CA PRO A 598 8.51 14.38 -25.62
C PRO A 598 7.77 15.60 -25.10
N VAL A 599 8.44 16.70 -25.20
CA VAL A 599 7.81 18.01 -25.13
C VAL A 599 7.04 18.23 -26.43
N LYS A 600 5.84 17.66 -26.59
CA LYS A 600 4.94 18.05 -27.68
C LYS A 600 4.20 19.29 -27.23
N ALA A 601 4.48 20.40 -27.87
CA ALA A 601 3.62 21.58 -27.77
C ALA A 601 2.27 21.20 -28.42
N HIS A 602 1.20 21.21 -27.63
CA HIS A 602 -0.18 21.21 -28.08
C HIS A 602 -0.83 22.46 -27.57
#